data_6f42818d5c9da27c796cc6d4e30d596d
#
_entry.id   6f42818d5c9da27c796cc6d4e30d596d
#
_cell.length_a   1.000
_cell.length_b   1.000
_cell.length_c   1.000
_cell.angle_alpha   90.00
_cell.angle_beta   90.00
_cell.angle_gamma   90.00
#
_symmetry.space_group_name_H-M   'P 1'
#
loop_
_entity.id
_entity.type
_entity.pdbx_description
1 polymer ?
#
loop_
_entity_poly.entity_id
_entity_poly.type
_entity_poly.pdbx_seq_one_letter_code
_entity_poly.pdbx_strand_id
1 'polypeptide(L)'
;MTKEVPPKSCRGVRRGERLTNCDGDRRYAFTLIELVLVVGIITVLAALVLSTVGYARKKGALARAETEIAAIAAACENYKADNAVYPRDNPTPGYTDALDAQENGDPTQSVYQNASLYLFTQLSGLNPQNPQPPISGARSYFSFKPQMLLKDTNGNVVAIKDPLGNSYGYSTAYQAWVDSSYSGDQKGYNPTFDVWSTAGLTGGQPTQADQNQWIKNWFSKAGGADTER
;
A
#
# COMPACT_ATOMS: atom_id res chain seq x y z
N MET A 1 46.10 -5.31 10.06
CA MET A 1 47.00 -6.28 10.72
C MET A 1 46.99 -7.57 9.89
N THR A 2 47.89 -7.67 8.94
CA THR A 2 48.09 -8.82 8.08
C THR A 2 49.00 -9.82 8.81
N LYS A 3 48.45 -10.98 9.18
CA LYS A 3 49.26 -12.09 9.71
C LYS A 3 50.03 -12.75 8.56
N GLU A 4 51.34 -12.51 8.49
CA GLU A 4 52.24 -13.31 7.67
C GLU A 4 52.33 -14.72 8.25
N VAL A 5 52.03 -15.70 7.42
CA VAL A 5 52.27 -17.12 7.70
C VAL A 5 53.69 -17.44 7.20
N PRO A 6 54.61 -17.95 8.06
CA PRO A 6 55.97 -18.25 7.65
C PRO A 6 56.01 -19.43 6.70
N PRO A 7 56.99 -19.47 5.74
CA PRO A 7 57.14 -20.57 4.80
C PRO A 7 57.53 -21.86 5.52
N LYS A 8 56.82 -22.95 5.24
CA LYS A 8 57.20 -24.28 5.73
C LYS A 8 58.54 -24.70 5.11
N SER A 9 59.56 -24.78 5.94
CA SER A 9 60.88 -25.29 5.58
C SER A 9 60.83 -26.78 5.25
N CYS A 10 61.17 -27.14 4.00
CA CYS A 10 61.40 -28.51 3.64
C CYS A 10 62.80 -28.92 4.15
N ARG A 11 62.85 -29.68 5.24
CA ARG A 11 64.07 -30.26 5.77
C ARG A 11 64.51 -31.47 4.88
N GLY A 12 65.72 -31.42 4.37
CA GLY A 12 66.30 -32.46 3.50
C GLY A 12 66.35 -33.85 4.18
N VAL A 13 65.87 -34.82 3.44
CA VAL A 13 65.84 -36.24 3.85
C VAL A 13 66.99 -36.95 3.27
N ARG A 14 67.56 -37.83 4.08
CA ARG A 14 68.72 -38.72 3.78
C ARG A 14 68.37 -39.76 2.71
N ARG A 15 69.40 -40.17 1.97
CA ARG A 15 69.40 -41.16 0.91
C ARG A 15 68.51 -42.38 1.18
N GLY A 16 67.43 -42.54 0.36
CA GLY A 16 66.72 -43.83 0.29
C GLY A 16 65.20 -43.80 0.31
N GLU A 17 64.51 -42.66 0.44
CA GLU A 17 63.07 -42.62 0.45
C GLU A 17 62.53 -41.89 -0.78
N ARG A 18 61.40 -42.41 -1.34
CA ARG A 18 60.70 -41.87 -2.51
C ARG A 18 60.29 -40.43 -2.25
N LEU A 19 60.58 -39.63 -3.24
CA LEU A 19 60.06 -38.22 -3.28
C LEU A 19 58.55 -38.22 -3.17
N THR A 20 58.01 -37.84 -2.01
CA THR A 20 56.62 -37.47 -1.90
C THR A 20 56.45 -36.16 -2.65
N ASN A 21 55.62 -36.21 -3.67
CA ASN A 21 55.19 -35.05 -4.44
C ASN A 21 54.76 -33.97 -3.48
N CYS A 22 55.48 -32.86 -3.42
CA CYS A 22 54.95 -31.61 -2.87
C CYS A 22 53.93 -31.14 -3.87
N ASP A 23 52.65 -31.49 -3.63
CA ASP A 23 51.52 -30.98 -4.37
C ASP A 23 51.48 -29.47 -4.11
N GLY A 24 52.06 -28.74 -5.05
CA GLY A 24 52.08 -27.28 -5.02
C GLY A 24 50.65 -26.80 -5.14
N ASP A 25 50.14 -26.31 -4.03
CA ASP A 25 48.85 -25.61 -3.94
C ASP A 25 48.83 -24.55 -5.06
N ARG A 26 48.26 -24.89 -6.21
CA ARG A 26 48.09 -23.97 -7.34
C ARG A 26 47.07 -22.93 -6.92
N ARG A 27 47.56 -21.87 -6.34
CA ARG A 27 46.75 -20.66 -6.12
C ARG A 27 46.44 -20.10 -7.49
N TYR A 28 45.22 -20.36 -7.95
CA TYR A 28 44.69 -19.72 -9.13
C TYR A 28 44.53 -18.22 -8.82
N ALA A 29 45.45 -17.42 -9.30
CA ALA A 29 45.32 -15.96 -9.25
C ALA A 29 44.42 -15.53 -10.41
N PHE A 30 43.34 -14.82 -10.10
CA PHE A 30 42.49 -14.24 -11.12
C PHE A 30 43.26 -13.21 -11.93
N THR A 31 43.06 -13.23 -13.24
CA THR A 31 43.63 -12.21 -14.14
C THR A 31 42.83 -10.90 -14.00
N LEU A 32 43.52 -9.78 -14.18
CA LEU A 32 42.87 -8.47 -14.12
C LEU A 32 41.76 -8.35 -15.15
N ILE A 33 41.92 -8.95 -16.33
CA ILE A 33 40.88 -8.93 -17.38
C ILE A 33 39.65 -9.74 -17.00
N GLU A 34 39.81 -10.84 -16.32
CA GLU A 34 38.70 -11.67 -15.83
C GLU A 34 37.85 -10.94 -14.78
N LEU A 35 38.51 -10.19 -13.89
CA LEU A 35 37.84 -9.35 -12.90
C LEU A 35 37.08 -8.20 -13.57
N VAL A 36 37.67 -7.50 -14.55
CA VAL A 36 37.03 -6.42 -15.29
C VAL A 36 35.81 -6.93 -16.07
N LEU A 37 35.91 -8.08 -16.71
CA LEU A 37 34.82 -8.69 -17.47
C LEU A 37 33.65 -9.05 -16.54
N VAL A 38 33.91 -9.65 -15.39
CA VAL A 38 32.87 -10.00 -14.41
C VAL A 38 32.17 -8.75 -13.88
N VAL A 39 32.93 -7.71 -13.50
CA VAL A 39 32.36 -6.43 -13.05
C VAL A 39 31.52 -5.78 -14.15
N GLY A 40 31.97 -5.84 -15.41
CA GLY A 40 31.20 -5.35 -16.56
C GLY A 40 29.85 -6.03 -16.71
N ILE A 41 29.82 -7.35 -16.63
CA ILE A 41 28.56 -8.13 -16.71
C ILE A 41 27.63 -7.80 -15.54
N ILE A 42 28.16 -7.77 -14.32
CA ILE A 42 27.34 -7.45 -13.12
C ILE A 42 26.73 -6.04 -13.25
N THR A 43 27.48 -5.06 -13.75
CA THR A 43 27.00 -3.68 -13.92
C THR A 43 25.83 -3.62 -14.90
N VAL A 44 25.93 -4.32 -16.03
CA VAL A 44 24.85 -4.39 -17.02
C VAL A 44 23.61 -5.06 -16.44
N LEU A 45 23.78 -6.21 -15.78
CA LEU A 45 22.67 -6.93 -15.15
C LEU A 45 22.00 -6.08 -14.04
N ALA A 46 22.79 -5.41 -13.20
CA ALA A 46 22.28 -4.53 -12.17
C ALA A 46 21.46 -3.38 -12.75
N ALA A 47 21.91 -2.75 -13.84
CA ALA A 47 21.17 -1.68 -14.51
C ALA A 47 19.80 -2.15 -15.02
N LEU A 48 19.71 -3.35 -15.61
CA LEU A 48 18.47 -3.94 -16.09
C LEU A 48 17.50 -4.23 -14.93
N VAL A 49 17.99 -4.79 -13.84
CA VAL A 49 17.17 -5.08 -12.65
C VAL A 49 16.62 -3.80 -12.03
N LEU A 50 17.47 -2.78 -11.84
CA LEU A 50 17.06 -1.51 -11.22
C LEU A 50 15.96 -0.80 -12.02
N SER A 51 15.96 -0.91 -13.34
CA SER A 51 14.93 -0.28 -14.19
C SER A 51 13.53 -0.86 -13.99
N THR A 52 13.41 -2.14 -13.61
CA THR A 52 12.12 -2.84 -13.48
C THR A 52 11.53 -2.81 -12.06
N VAL A 53 12.35 -2.59 -11.03
CA VAL A 53 11.94 -2.63 -9.61
C VAL A 53 10.84 -1.62 -9.29
N GLY A 54 10.93 -0.39 -9.82
CA GLY A 54 9.92 0.66 -9.59
C GLY A 54 8.53 0.25 -10.08
N TYR A 55 8.47 -0.30 -11.29
CA TYR A 55 7.22 -0.78 -11.88
C TYR A 55 6.61 -1.94 -11.09
N ALA A 56 7.44 -2.93 -10.71
CA ALA A 56 7.00 -4.09 -9.93
C ALA A 56 6.44 -3.66 -8.55
N ARG A 57 7.11 -2.72 -7.87
CA ARG A 57 6.64 -2.17 -6.59
C ARG A 57 5.30 -1.46 -6.73
N LYS A 58 5.13 -0.62 -7.76
CA LYS A 58 3.85 0.06 -8.01
C LYS A 58 2.73 -0.95 -8.27
N LYS A 59 2.95 -1.94 -9.13
CA LYS A 59 1.98 -3.03 -9.38
C LYS A 59 1.61 -3.79 -8.11
N GLY A 60 2.60 -4.13 -7.29
CA GLY A 60 2.35 -4.81 -6.01
C GLY A 60 1.56 -3.94 -5.03
N ALA A 61 1.81 -2.62 -4.98
CA ALA A 61 1.04 -1.69 -4.17
C ALA A 61 -0.42 -1.59 -4.62
N LEU A 62 -0.67 -1.53 -5.93
CA LEU A 62 -2.03 -1.50 -6.48
C LEU A 62 -2.81 -2.78 -6.17
N ALA A 63 -2.23 -3.96 -6.41
CA ALA A 63 -2.86 -5.24 -6.09
C ALA A 63 -3.16 -5.40 -4.59
N ARG A 64 -2.28 -4.86 -3.75
CA ARG A 64 -2.51 -4.82 -2.30
C ARG A 64 -3.65 -3.87 -1.94
N ALA A 65 -3.75 -2.70 -2.56
CA ALA A 65 -4.87 -1.78 -2.33
C ALA A 65 -6.23 -2.40 -2.73
N GLU A 66 -6.29 -3.17 -3.83
CA GLU A 66 -7.48 -3.93 -4.21
C GLU A 66 -7.93 -4.89 -3.10
N THR A 67 -7.01 -5.66 -2.55
CA THR A 67 -7.34 -6.60 -1.47
C THR A 67 -7.74 -5.89 -0.18
N GLU A 68 -7.11 -4.75 0.13
CA GLU A 68 -7.45 -3.95 1.31
C GLU A 68 -8.84 -3.31 1.17
N ILE A 69 -9.19 -2.76 0.00
CA ILE A 69 -10.53 -2.22 -0.29
C ILE A 69 -11.61 -3.31 -0.17
N ALA A 70 -11.37 -4.49 -0.76
CA ALA A 70 -12.31 -5.60 -0.65
C ALA A 70 -12.52 -6.03 0.81
N ALA A 71 -11.45 -6.06 1.60
CA ALA A 71 -11.53 -6.42 3.02
C ALA A 71 -12.24 -5.34 3.87
N ILE A 72 -12.00 -4.07 3.59
CA ILE A 72 -12.72 -2.95 4.23
C ILE A 72 -14.20 -2.99 3.87
N ALA A 73 -14.53 -3.20 2.59
CA ALA A 73 -15.91 -3.31 2.13
C ALA A 73 -16.64 -4.47 2.84
N ALA A 74 -16.02 -5.65 2.96
CA ALA A 74 -16.58 -6.77 3.71
C ALA A 74 -16.79 -6.43 5.21
N ALA A 75 -15.89 -5.66 5.81
CA ALA A 75 -16.03 -5.20 7.18
C ALA A 75 -17.20 -4.21 7.35
N CYS A 76 -17.44 -3.35 6.37
CA CYS A 76 -18.62 -2.46 6.36
C CYS A 76 -19.92 -3.26 6.27
N GLU A 77 -19.97 -4.34 5.49
CA GLU A 77 -21.12 -5.25 5.45
C GLU A 77 -21.36 -5.94 6.80
N ASN A 78 -20.30 -6.40 7.45
CA ASN A 78 -20.40 -6.99 8.79
C ASN A 78 -20.86 -5.97 9.83
N TYR A 79 -20.37 -4.73 9.74
CA TYR A 79 -20.83 -3.63 10.60
C TYR A 79 -22.34 -3.40 10.42
N LYS A 80 -22.81 -3.33 9.16
CA LYS A 80 -24.23 -3.16 8.85
C LYS A 80 -25.08 -4.31 9.36
N ALA A 81 -24.59 -5.55 9.30
CA ALA A 81 -25.34 -6.70 9.79
C ALA A 81 -25.67 -6.60 11.30
N ASP A 82 -24.77 -6.00 12.08
CA ASP A 82 -24.96 -5.82 13.51
C ASP A 82 -25.69 -4.50 13.87
N ASN A 83 -25.43 -3.42 13.10
CA ASN A 83 -25.90 -2.07 13.43
C ASN A 83 -27.07 -1.61 12.56
N ALA A 84 -27.51 -2.40 11.58
CA ALA A 84 -28.56 -2.11 10.59
C ALA A 84 -28.24 -0.94 9.62
N VAL A 85 -27.13 -0.24 9.81
CA VAL A 85 -26.65 0.90 8.98
C VAL A 85 -25.17 0.73 8.67
N TYR A 86 -24.73 1.30 7.56
CA TYR A 86 -23.29 1.41 7.29
C TYR A 86 -22.62 2.45 8.18
N PRO A 87 -21.28 2.38 8.38
CA PRO A 87 -20.57 3.43 9.10
C PRO A 87 -20.83 4.79 8.45
N ARG A 88 -21.60 5.65 9.08
CA ARG A 88 -21.96 6.97 8.59
C ARG A 88 -21.89 7.97 9.70
N ASP A 89 -21.15 9.06 9.48
CA ASP A 89 -21.03 10.14 10.43
C ASP A 89 -22.27 11.05 10.36
N ASN A 90 -22.97 11.17 11.47
CA ASN A 90 -24.16 12.01 11.61
C ASN A 90 -24.01 12.82 12.91
N PRO A 91 -24.11 14.14 12.95
CA PRO A 91 -25.09 14.97 12.25
C PRO A 91 -24.61 15.51 10.90
N THR A 92 -25.55 15.70 9.99
CA THR A 92 -25.36 16.18 8.62
C THR A 92 -24.91 17.64 8.54
N PRO A 93 -23.89 17.98 7.68
CA PRO A 93 -23.14 17.03 6.90
C PRO A 93 -21.98 16.45 7.72
N GLY A 94 -22.01 15.14 7.95
CA GLY A 94 -20.87 14.41 8.51
C GLY A 94 -19.69 14.34 7.51
N TYR A 95 -18.53 14.00 7.99
CA TYR A 95 -17.33 13.88 7.14
C TYR A 95 -17.51 12.84 6.02
N THR A 96 -18.23 11.74 6.27
CA THR A 96 -18.48 10.70 5.27
C THR A 96 -19.48 11.13 4.20
N ASP A 97 -20.38 12.06 4.51
CA ASP A 97 -21.35 12.62 3.56
C ASP A 97 -20.76 13.80 2.75
N ALA A 98 -19.76 14.48 3.31
CA ALA A 98 -19.09 15.62 2.67
C ALA A 98 -18.04 15.19 1.66
N LEU A 99 -17.48 13.98 1.77
CA LEU A 99 -16.53 13.43 0.83
C LEU A 99 -17.27 12.79 -0.34
N ASP A 100 -17.10 13.34 -1.54
CA ASP A 100 -17.70 12.81 -2.77
C ASP A 100 -16.61 12.38 -3.76
N ALA A 101 -16.65 11.13 -4.17
CA ALA A 101 -15.71 10.58 -5.16
C ALA A 101 -15.84 11.24 -6.56
N GLN A 102 -16.94 11.94 -6.83
CA GLN A 102 -17.14 12.67 -8.09
C GLN A 102 -16.47 14.05 -8.08
N GLU A 103 -16.33 14.66 -6.90
CA GLU A 103 -15.82 16.03 -6.75
C GLU A 103 -14.43 16.08 -6.12
N ASN A 104 -14.09 15.12 -5.24
CA ASN A 104 -12.86 15.15 -4.45
C ASN A 104 -11.84 14.14 -4.97
N GLY A 105 -10.79 14.62 -5.62
CA GLY A 105 -9.68 13.78 -6.13
C GLY A 105 -8.37 13.88 -5.37
N ASP A 106 -8.28 14.77 -4.36
CA ASP A 106 -7.06 15.00 -3.60
C ASP A 106 -7.11 14.32 -2.22
N PRO A 107 -6.43 13.17 -2.03
CA PRO A 107 -6.44 12.42 -0.78
C PRO A 107 -5.66 13.10 0.36
N THR A 108 -5.00 14.24 0.09
CA THR A 108 -4.29 15.01 1.13
C THR A 108 -5.21 15.97 1.87
N GLN A 109 -6.41 16.22 1.35
CA GLN A 109 -7.38 17.09 1.97
C GLN A 109 -7.93 16.51 3.28
N SER A 110 -8.26 17.42 4.21
CA SER A 110 -8.79 17.05 5.53
C SER A 110 -10.09 16.26 5.47
N VAL A 111 -10.92 16.47 4.44
CA VAL A 111 -12.17 15.72 4.26
C VAL A 111 -11.92 14.22 4.09
N TYR A 112 -10.87 13.83 3.35
CA TYR A 112 -10.44 12.43 3.24
C TYR A 112 -9.97 11.87 4.57
N GLN A 113 -9.12 12.62 5.26
CA GLN A 113 -8.55 12.18 6.54
C GLN A 113 -9.65 11.98 7.57
N ASN A 114 -10.59 12.93 7.68
CA ASN A 114 -11.69 12.87 8.64
C ASN A 114 -12.66 11.71 8.34
N ALA A 115 -13.06 11.52 7.09
CA ALA A 115 -13.92 10.39 6.69
C ALA A 115 -13.24 9.03 6.93
N SER A 116 -11.96 8.93 6.58
CA SER A 116 -11.13 7.76 6.80
C SER A 116 -10.91 7.47 8.29
N LEU A 117 -10.70 8.50 9.10
CA LEU A 117 -10.53 8.37 10.56
C LEU A 117 -11.82 7.90 11.23
N TYR A 118 -12.96 8.43 10.78
CA TYR A 118 -14.27 7.95 11.25
C TYR A 118 -14.45 6.46 10.95
N LEU A 119 -14.16 6.05 9.71
CA LEU A 119 -14.23 4.66 9.31
C LEU A 119 -13.32 3.76 10.17
N PHE A 120 -12.07 4.22 10.45
CA PHE A 120 -11.16 3.53 11.35
C PHE A 120 -11.79 3.29 12.72
N THR A 121 -12.37 4.32 13.32
CA THR A 121 -12.98 4.23 14.66
C THR A 121 -14.14 3.22 14.68
N GLN A 122 -15.02 3.28 13.68
CA GLN A 122 -16.20 2.41 13.61
C GLN A 122 -15.83 0.95 13.36
N LEU A 123 -14.89 0.69 12.47
CA LEU A 123 -14.52 -0.68 12.12
C LEU A 123 -13.55 -1.33 13.11
N SER A 124 -12.64 -0.56 13.70
CA SER A 124 -11.68 -1.12 14.66
C SER A 124 -12.21 -1.21 16.09
N GLY A 125 -13.15 -0.34 16.46
CA GLY A 125 -13.59 -0.16 17.86
C GLY A 125 -12.50 0.47 18.73
N LEU A 126 -11.51 1.14 18.15
CA LEU A 126 -10.38 1.77 18.83
C LEU A 126 -10.50 3.29 18.83
N ASN A 127 -10.02 3.91 19.91
CA ASN A 127 -9.85 5.35 19.93
C ASN A 127 -8.61 5.73 19.12
N PRO A 128 -8.70 6.62 18.12
CA PRO A 128 -7.57 7.02 17.29
C PRO A 128 -6.44 7.72 18.07
N GLN A 129 -6.77 8.41 19.16
CA GLN A 129 -5.80 9.11 20.02
C GLN A 129 -5.16 8.18 21.05
N ASN A 130 -5.84 7.14 21.47
CA ASN A 130 -5.35 6.12 22.39
C ASN A 130 -5.98 4.77 22.03
N PRO A 131 -5.34 3.99 21.15
CA PRO A 131 -5.90 2.72 20.69
C PRO A 131 -5.92 1.61 21.76
N GLN A 132 -5.42 1.89 22.97
CA GLN A 132 -5.44 0.98 24.10
C GLN A 132 -5.93 1.72 25.36
N PRO A 133 -6.97 1.26 26.06
CA PRO A 133 -7.85 0.15 25.75
C PRO A 133 -8.84 0.44 24.60
N PRO A 134 -9.48 -0.60 24.01
CA PRO A 134 -10.57 -0.41 23.06
C PRO A 134 -11.71 0.42 23.66
N ILE A 135 -12.51 1.05 22.82
CA ILE A 135 -13.71 1.77 23.26
C ILE A 135 -14.65 0.78 23.95
N SER A 136 -15.10 1.11 25.15
CA SER A 136 -15.96 0.23 25.94
C SER A 136 -17.27 -0.08 25.20
N GLY A 137 -17.54 -1.37 25.02
CA GLY A 137 -18.73 -1.86 24.30
C GLY A 137 -18.63 -1.83 22.77
N ALA A 138 -17.56 -1.28 22.21
CA ALA A 138 -17.36 -1.29 20.76
C ALA A 138 -16.90 -2.67 20.28
N ARG A 139 -17.46 -3.13 19.15
CA ARG A 139 -17.04 -4.35 18.47
C ARG A 139 -16.01 -4.03 17.39
N SER A 140 -15.01 -4.88 17.24
CA SER A 140 -14.05 -4.78 16.14
C SER A 140 -14.53 -5.63 14.95
N TYR A 141 -14.69 -4.99 13.81
CA TYR A 141 -15.05 -5.61 12.52
C TYR A 141 -13.84 -5.75 11.61
N PHE A 142 -12.80 -4.94 11.85
CA PHE A 142 -11.59 -4.97 11.06
C PHE A 142 -10.36 -4.59 11.90
N SER A 143 -9.31 -5.41 11.78
CA SER A 143 -8.02 -5.14 12.42
C SER A 143 -7.06 -4.48 11.44
N PHE A 144 -6.90 -3.17 11.54
CA PHE A 144 -5.98 -2.41 10.69
C PHE A 144 -4.52 -2.72 11.03
N LYS A 145 -3.74 -3.10 10.02
CA LYS A 145 -2.29 -3.30 10.19
C LYS A 145 -1.59 -1.96 10.40
N PRO A 146 -0.49 -1.89 11.16
CA PRO A 146 0.24 -0.63 11.42
C PRO A 146 0.62 0.14 10.16
N GLN A 147 0.92 -0.54 9.06
CA GLN A 147 1.25 0.08 7.77
C GLN A 147 0.06 0.71 7.04
N MET A 148 -1.16 0.37 7.41
CA MET A 148 -2.40 0.98 6.89
C MET A 148 -2.77 2.26 7.65
N LEU A 149 -2.03 2.64 8.66
CA LEU A 149 -2.35 3.78 9.51
C LEU A 149 -1.42 4.96 9.21
N LEU A 150 -2.01 6.12 8.93
CA LEU A 150 -1.32 7.39 8.94
C LEU A 150 -1.35 7.92 10.37
N LYS A 151 -0.18 8.25 10.92
CA LYS A 151 -0.04 8.74 12.28
C LYS A 151 0.57 10.12 12.30
N ASP A 152 0.15 10.92 13.29
CA ASP A 152 0.76 12.21 13.58
C ASP A 152 2.08 12.06 14.37
N THR A 153 2.71 13.18 14.71
CA THR A 153 3.96 13.23 15.49
C THR A 153 3.80 12.70 16.91
N ASN A 154 2.59 12.64 17.44
CA ASN A 154 2.25 12.14 18.78
C ASN A 154 1.93 10.64 18.76
N GLY A 155 1.88 10.02 17.57
CA GLY A 155 1.52 8.61 17.39
C GLY A 155 0.03 8.34 17.27
N ASN A 156 -0.82 9.39 17.27
CA ASN A 156 -2.26 9.26 17.06
C ASN A 156 -2.55 8.87 15.61
N VAL A 157 -3.59 8.06 15.43
CA VAL A 157 -4.07 7.74 14.07
C VAL A 157 -4.86 8.95 13.54
N VAL A 158 -4.51 9.40 12.33
CA VAL A 158 -5.19 10.53 11.67
C VAL A 158 -5.94 10.10 10.40
N ALA A 159 -5.60 8.95 9.82
CA ALA A 159 -6.30 8.39 8.67
C ALA A 159 -5.92 6.92 8.45
N ILE A 160 -6.71 6.22 7.61
CA ILE A 160 -6.30 4.96 7.00
C ILE A 160 -5.60 5.28 5.68
N LYS A 161 -4.39 4.75 5.45
CA LYS A 161 -3.63 5.00 4.22
C LYS A 161 -3.50 3.75 3.36
N ASP A 162 -3.47 3.98 2.08
CA ASP A 162 -3.22 2.97 1.07
C ASP A 162 -1.70 2.60 0.97
N PRO A 163 -1.34 1.54 0.24
CA PRO A 163 0.06 1.15 0.04
C PRO A 163 0.92 2.16 -0.73
N LEU A 164 0.31 3.21 -1.31
CA LEU A 164 0.98 4.31 -2.01
C LEU A 164 1.20 5.51 -1.09
N GLY A 165 0.63 5.48 0.14
CA GLY A 165 0.82 6.50 1.17
C GLY A 165 -0.29 7.53 1.29
N ASN A 166 -1.32 7.46 0.45
CA ASN A 166 -2.46 8.37 0.42
C ASN A 166 -3.59 7.89 1.35
N SER A 167 -4.42 8.82 1.85
CA SER A 167 -5.62 8.44 2.58
C SER A 167 -6.60 7.68 1.69
N TYR A 168 -7.20 6.61 2.21
CA TYR A 168 -8.36 6.00 1.56
C TYR A 168 -9.53 6.97 1.59
N GLY A 169 -10.28 7.04 0.48
CA GLY A 169 -11.59 7.68 0.48
C GLY A 169 -12.66 6.72 1.00
N TYR A 170 -13.54 7.23 1.85
CA TYR A 170 -14.74 6.55 2.28
C TYR A 170 -15.89 7.53 2.29
N SER A 171 -16.99 7.22 1.59
CA SER A 171 -18.10 8.14 1.39
C SER A 171 -19.45 7.47 1.52
N THR A 172 -20.37 8.21 2.13
CA THR A 172 -21.81 7.93 2.18
C THR A 172 -22.61 9.05 1.52
N ALA A 173 -21.97 9.84 0.64
CA ALA A 173 -22.58 10.99 -0.04
C ALA A 173 -23.84 10.65 -0.85
N TYR A 174 -23.91 9.43 -1.44
CA TYR A 174 -25.13 8.97 -2.10
C TYR A 174 -26.31 8.90 -1.13
N GLN A 175 -26.11 8.37 0.08
CA GLN A 175 -27.14 8.32 1.11
C GLN A 175 -27.60 9.72 1.52
N ALA A 176 -26.64 10.67 1.67
CA ALA A 176 -26.95 12.06 1.96
C ALA A 176 -27.77 12.72 0.86
N TRP A 177 -27.46 12.43 -0.41
CA TRP A 177 -28.22 12.91 -1.55
C TRP A 177 -29.66 12.35 -1.56
N VAL A 178 -29.84 11.06 -1.26
CA VAL A 178 -31.17 10.43 -1.10
C VAL A 178 -31.94 11.08 0.05
N ASP A 179 -31.32 11.29 1.22
CA ASP A 179 -31.94 11.91 2.39
C ASP A 179 -32.33 13.35 2.14
N SER A 180 -31.63 14.06 1.25
CA SER A 180 -31.99 15.40 0.77
C SER A 180 -33.14 15.42 -0.25
N SER A 181 -33.83 14.29 -0.44
CA SER A 181 -34.86 14.11 -1.47
C SER A 181 -34.37 14.36 -2.89
N TYR A 182 -33.14 13.90 -3.18
CA TYR A 182 -32.46 14.01 -4.49
C TYR A 182 -32.22 15.48 -4.90
N SER A 183 -31.97 16.35 -3.93
CA SER A 183 -31.69 17.77 -4.19
C SER A 183 -30.28 17.94 -4.76
N GLY A 184 -30.15 18.66 -5.88
CA GLY A 184 -28.91 18.89 -6.59
C GLY A 184 -28.43 17.69 -7.42
N ASP A 185 -27.16 17.74 -7.86
CA ASP A 185 -26.57 16.69 -8.65
C ASP A 185 -26.38 15.42 -7.83
N GLN A 186 -26.47 14.26 -8.50
CA GLN A 186 -26.23 12.97 -7.86
C GLN A 186 -24.83 12.91 -7.29
N LYS A 187 -24.73 12.53 -6.02
CA LYS A 187 -23.47 12.31 -5.31
C LYS A 187 -23.16 10.82 -5.15
N GLY A 188 -21.86 10.50 -5.05
CA GLY A 188 -21.42 9.13 -4.91
C GLY A 188 -21.73 8.22 -6.10
N TYR A 189 -21.31 6.98 -6.02
CA TYR A 189 -21.50 5.96 -7.06
C TYR A 189 -22.36 4.79 -6.57
N ASN A 190 -22.14 4.31 -5.36
CA ASN A 190 -22.90 3.21 -4.78
C ASN A 190 -24.04 3.75 -3.88
N PRO A 191 -25.22 3.10 -3.95
CA PRO A 191 -26.32 3.44 -3.05
C PRO A 191 -26.04 3.17 -1.58
N THR A 192 -24.94 2.49 -1.26
CA THR A 192 -24.55 2.09 0.09
C THR A 192 -23.40 2.91 0.63
N PHE A 193 -22.22 2.71 0.10
CA PHE A 193 -21.00 3.45 0.41
C PHE A 193 -19.99 3.31 -0.72
N ASP A 194 -19.14 4.31 -0.86
CA ASP A 194 -17.99 4.28 -1.75
C ASP A 194 -16.71 4.16 -0.93
N VAL A 195 -15.80 3.25 -1.35
CA VAL A 195 -14.45 3.16 -0.80
C VAL A 195 -13.44 3.04 -1.93
N TRP A 196 -12.38 3.87 -1.87
CA TRP A 196 -11.38 3.91 -2.96
C TRP A 196 -9.99 4.34 -2.50
N SER A 197 -9.01 4.04 -3.34
CA SER A 197 -7.66 4.62 -3.37
C SER A 197 -7.50 5.40 -4.66
N THR A 198 -6.89 6.56 -4.60
CA THR A 198 -6.58 7.38 -5.79
C THR A 198 -5.42 6.82 -6.62
N ALA A 199 -4.89 5.64 -6.29
CA ALA A 199 -3.74 4.99 -6.96
C ALA A 199 -2.48 5.87 -7.04
N GLY A 200 -2.30 6.77 -6.06
CA GLY A 200 -1.18 7.71 -5.99
C GLY A 200 -1.43 9.04 -6.68
N LEU A 201 -2.61 9.28 -7.25
CA LEU A 201 -2.99 10.57 -7.82
C LEU A 201 -3.39 11.54 -6.70
N THR A 202 -3.06 12.82 -6.86
CA THR A 202 -3.29 13.91 -5.90
C THR A 202 -3.89 15.15 -6.59
N GLY A 203 -4.72 14.97 -7.60
CA GLY A 203 -5.39 16.05 -8.31
C GLY A 203 -6.60 16.60 -7.55
N GLY A 204 -6.97 17.85 -7.72
CA GLY A 204 -8.14 18.48 -7.07
C GLY A 204 -9.46 17.84 -7.50
N GLN A 205 -10.12 18.34 -8.56
CA GLN A 205 -11.28 17.67 -9.13
C GLN A 205 -10.85 16.52 -10.03
N PRO A 206 -11.35 15.29 -9.79
CA PRO A 206 -10.93 14.14 -10.57
C PRO A 206 -11.57 14.15 -11.95
N THR A 207 -10.76 13.89 -12.97
CA THR A 207 -11.27 13.58 -14.30
C THR A 207 -11.73 12.13 -14.39
N GLN A 208 -12.55 11.82 -15.39
CA GLN A 208 -12.92 10.41 -15.65
C GLN A 208 -11.68 9.52 -15.91
N ALA A 209 -10.64 10.10 -16.52
CA ALA A 209 -9.38 9.39 -16.76
C ALA A 209 -8.63 9.07 -15.46
N ASP A 210 -8.67 9.97 -14.47
CA ASP A 210 -8.11 9.74 -13.14
C ASP A 210 -8.89 8.66 -12.40
N GLN A 211 -10.23 8.75 -12.40
CA GLN A 211 -11.10 7.77 -11.75
C GLN A 211 -10.99 6.35 -12.37
N ASN A 212 -10.65 6.25 -13.65
CA ASN A 212 -10.40 4.96 -14.29
C ASN A 212 -9.10 4.28 -13.79
N GLN A 213 -8.16 5.05 -13.23
CA GLN A 213 -6.95 4.54 -12.61
C GLN A 213 -7.15 4.20 -11.12
N TRP A 214 -8.21 4.71 -10.49
CA TRP A 214 -8.48 4.47 -9.09
C TRP A 214 -8.82 3.00 -8.82
N ILE A 215 -8.49 2.55 -7.64
CA ILE A 215 -8.94 1.27 -7.11
C ILE A 215 -10.16 1.56 -6.25
N LYS A 216 -11.28 0.92 -6.53
CA LYS A 216 -12.59 1.33 -6.02
C LYS A 216 -13.55 0.15 -5.93
N ASN A 217 -14.57 0.27 -5.06
CA ASN A 217 -15.60 -0.76 -4.86
C ASN A 217 -16.81 -0.62 -5.79
N TRP A 218 -16.78 0.32 -6.73
CA TRP A 218 -17.85 0.48 -7.74
C TRP A 218 -17.33 0.23 -9.15
N PHE A 219 -18.23 -0.14 -10.04
CA PHE A 219 -17.92 -0.29 -11.46
C PHE A 219 -17.91 1.09 -12.13
N SER A 220 -16.87 1.39 -12.89
CA SER A 220 -16.94 2.52 -13.82
C SER A 220 -18.09 2.27 -14.77
N LYS A 221 -19.04 3.21 -14.92
CA LYS A 221 -19.95 3.18 -16.07
C LYS A 221 -19.04 3.11 -17.30
N ALA A 222 -18.99 1.97 -17.97
CA ALA A 222 -18.43 1.90 -19.31
C ALA A 222 -19.14 3.00 -20.10
N GLY A 223 -18.39 3.91 -20.73
CA GLY A 223 -18.96 5.00 -21.49
C GLY A 223 -20.05 4.46 -22.37
N GLY A 224 -21.28 4.84 -22.08
CA GLY A 224 -22.44 4.46 -22.85
C GLY A 224 -22.27 5.00 -24.26
N ALA A 225 -21.95 4.10 -25.21
CA ALA A 225 -22.42 4.31 -26.54
C ALA A 225 -23.94 4.14 -26.44
N ASP A 226 -24.66 5.26 -26.37
CA ASP A 226 -26.08 5.31 -26.69
C ASP A 226 -26.24 4.76 -28.12
N THR A 227 -26.56 3.50 -28.19
CA THR A 227 -27.18 2.93 -29.40
C THR A 227 -28.67 3.00 -29.13
N GLU A 228 -29.25 4.13 -29.48
CA GLU A 228 -30.67 4.18 -29.84
C GLU A 228 -30.97 3.08 -30.84
N ARG A 229 -31.89 2.21 -30.44
CA ARG A 229 -32.82 1.51 -31.34
C ARG A 229 -34.16 1.30 -30.65
#